data_36129571e8c49e3e489f40823618e4f6
#
_entry.id   36129571e8c49e3e489f40823618e4f6
#
_cell.length_a   1.000
_cell.length_b   1.000
_cell.length_c   1.000
_cell.angle_alpha   90.00
_cell.angle_beta   90.00
_cell.angle_gamma   90.00
#
_symmetry.space_group_name_H-M   'P 1'
#
loop_
_entity.id
_entity.type
_entity.pdbx_description
1 polymer ?
#
loop_
_entity_poly.entity_id
_entity_poly.type
_entity_poly.pdbx_seq_one_letter_code
_entity_poly.pdbx_strand_id
1 'polypeptide(L)'
;MSYYQTIYNRLRQAGYTEAAALGFLGNWMAESGCEPNRLQNDFDSFRTASKQYTAQVESGSISKHTFASDQKGYGLAQWTYFDFVSGQGRKLDLYNFWKSRGGKLDNVIMQVDFALWELSHGYAHVAAKLRNNNDLYSCVDTICRQFEQPYYNNVQARFDCAEDIKRQIDLNDYSSDASDPLPPSGDIDAPAEDLPFKPEFIPATEYWPPRVIDKNMTGADVEVLQAVLKARGFLSTNPDGIFGSYLEEVVKQFQAAYKLDIDGVVGPKTWAKLLERE
;
A
#
# COMPACT_ATOMS: atom_id res chain seq x y z
N MET A 1 -11.38 -9.60 -20.54
CA MET A 1 -10.50 -8.61 -21.21
C MET A 1 -9.51 -8.15 -20.17
N SER A 2 -8.24 -8.03 -20.55
CA SER A 2 -7.22 -7.49 -19.63
C SER A 2 -7.35 -5.96 -19.55
N TYR A 3 -7.04 -5.38 -18.40
CA TYR A 3 -7.07 -3.93 -18.19
C TYR A 3 -5.78 -3.22 -18.66
N TYR A 4 -4.84 -3.93 -19.29
CA TYR A 4 -3.50 -3.40 -19.59
C TYR A 4 -3.54 -2.14 -20.46
N GLN A 5 -4.31 -2.16 -21.56
CA GLN A 5 -4.41 -1.00 -22.45
C GLN A 5 -5.03 0.21 -21.71
N THR A 6 -6.08 -0.01 -20.93
CA THR A 6 -6.75 1.05 -20.17
C THR A 6 -5.81 1.70 -19.15
N ILE A 7 -5.06 0.87 -18.39
CA ILE A 7 -4.07 1.34 -17.40
C ILE A 7 -2.95 2.12 -18.13
N TYR A 8 -2.40 1.55 -19.20
CA TYR A 8 -1.36 2.19 -19.99
C TYR A 8 -1.80 3.55 -20.49
N ASN A 9 -2.95 3.62 -21.16
CA ASN A 9 -3.48 4.86 -21.71
C ASN A 9 -3.66 5.94 -20.64
N ARG A 10 -4.20 5.57 -19.47
CA ARG A 10 -4.42 6.52 -18.36
C ARG A 10 -3.11 7.08 -17.81
N LEU A 11 -2.08 6.26 -17.65
CA LEU A 11 -0.76 6.69 -17.20
C LEU A 11 -0.07 7.58 -18.25
N ARG A 12 -0.17 7.25 -19.54
CA ARG A 12 0.36 8.06 -20.64
C ARG A 12 -0.30 9.43 -20.70
N GLN A 13 -1.63 9.50 -20.57
CA GLN A 13 -2.39 10.74 -20.49
C GLN A 13 -1.97 11.61 -19.31
N ALA A 14 -1.57 11.01 -18.19
CA ALA A 14 -1.04 11.70 -17.01
C ALA A 14 0.41 12.20 -17.19
N GLY A 15 1.02 12.03 -18.37
CA GLY A 15 2.35 12.53 -18.71
C GLY A 15 3.50 11.63 -18.27
N TYR A 16 3.24 10.37 -17.94
CA TYR A 16 4.30 9.39 -17.70
C TYR A 16 4.88 8.88 -19.01
N THR A 17 6.18 8.54 -19.03
CA THR A 17 6.83 7.96 -20.23
C THR A 17 6.25 6.56 -20.51
N GLU A 18 6.47 6.05 -21.74
CA GLU A 18 6.16 4.66 -22.08
C GLU A 18 6.76 3.69 -21.08
N ALA A 19 8.06 3.86 -20.78
CA ALA A 19 8.78 3.02 -19.85
C ALA A 19 8.18 3.06 -18.44
N ALA A 20 7.75 4.24 -17.97
CA ALA A 20 7.11 4.36 -16.67
C ALA A 20 5.72 3.71 -16.64
N ALA A 21 4.90 3.90 -17.66
CA ALA A 21 3.58 3.28 -17.76
C ALA A 21 3.68 1.75 -17.79
N LEU A 22 4.59 1.20 -18.58
CA LEU A 22 4.90 -0.24 -18.59
C LEU A 22 5.48 -0.70 -17.24
N GLY A 23 6.28 0.12 -16.60
CA GLY A 23 6.84 -0.16 -15.27
C GLY A 23 5.75 -0.33 -14.20
N PHE A 24 4.71 0.50 -14.20
CA PHE A 24 3.53 0.32 -13.35
C PHE A 24 2.79 -0.97 -13.67
N LEU A 25 2.56 -1.26 -14.94
CA LEU A 25 1.90 -2.49 -15.36
C LEU A 25 2.66 -3.74 -14.90
N GLY A 26 4.00 -3.77 -15.03
CA GLY A 26 4.83 -4.88 -14.56
C GLY A 26 4.76 -5.07 -13.05
N ASN A 27 4.75 -3.97 -12.28
CA ASN A 27 4.59 -4.02 -10.83
C ASN A 27 3.18 -4.49 -10.46
N TRP A 28 2.14 -3.91 -11.02
CA TRP A 28 0.75 -4.29 -10.70
C TRP A 28 0.38 -5.68 -11.19
N MET A 29 1.04 -6.18 -12.25
CA MET A 29 0.91 -7.57 -12.65
C MET A 29 1.40 -8.52 -11.56
N ALA A 30 2.53 -8.21 -10.94
CA ALA A 30 3.08 -9.00 -9.84
C ALA A 30 2.23 -8.88 -8.55
N GLU A 31 1.62 -7.72 -8.29
CA GLU A 31 0.81 -7.48 -7.09
C GLU A 31 -0.59 -8.12 -7.20
N SER A 32 -1.27 -7.86 -8.29
CA SER A 32 -2.71 -8.15 -8.42
C SER A 32 -3.11 -8.88 -9.70
N GLY A 33 -2.19 -9.10 -10.64
CA GLY A 33 -2.53 -9.48 -12.01
C GLY A 33 -3.18 -8.35 -12.80
N CYS A 34 -2.95 -7.10 -12.40
CA CYS A 34 -3.65 -5.90 -12.90
C CYS A 34 -5.18 -5.98 -12.73
N GLU A 35 -5.66 -6.70 -11.73
CA GLU A 35 -7.09 -6.84 -11.42
C GLU A 35 -7.52 -5.85 -10.32
N PRO A 36 -8.42 -4.89 -10.60
CA PRO A 36 -8.78 -3.84 -9.65
C PRO A 36 -9.64 -4.31 -8.47
N ASN A 37 -10.22 -5.50 -8.54
CA ASN A 37 -10.93 -6.11 -7.41
C ASN A 37 -10.10 -7.13 -6.64
N ARG A 38 -8.83 -7.30 -6.96
CA ARG A 38 -7.99 -8.32 -6.35
C ARG A 38 -7.90 -8.17 -4.84
N LEU A 39 -8.33 -9.20 -4.11
CA LEU A 39 -8.11 -9.35 -2.68
C LEU A 39 -6.88 -10.23 -2.45
N GLN A 40 -6.03 -9.87 -1.52
CA GLN A 40 -4.86 -10.64 -1.15
C GLN A 40 -5.22 -12.10 -0.80
N ASN A 41 -4.41 -13.04 -1.27
CA ASN A 41 -4.59 -14.49 -1.07
C ASN A 41 -5.87 -15.08 -1.71
N ASP A 42 -6.52 -14.38 -2.62
CA ASP A 42 -7.58 -14.95 -3.44
C ASP A 42 -6.97 -15.66 -4.66
N PHE A 43 -6.77 -16.97 -4.56
CA PHE A 43 -6.21 -17.82 -5.62
C PHE A 43 -7.28 -18.45 -6.52
N ASP A 44 -8.56 -18.21 -6.23
CA ASP A 44 -9.66 -18.68 -7.07
C ASP A 44 -9.64 -17.98 -8.43
N SER A 45 -9.68 -18.77 -9.52
CA SER A 45 -9.69 -18.27 -10.89
C SER A 45 -10.91 -17.40 -11.21
N PHE A 46 -12.02 -17.61 -10.52
CA PHE A 46 -13.24 -16.81 -10.66
C PHE A 46 -13.26 -15.56 -9.78
N ARG A 47 -12.27 -15.40 -8.91
CA ARG A 47 -12.19 -14.28 -7.95
C ARG A 47 -13.46 -14.13 -7.09
N THR A 48 -14.01 -15.23 -6.63
CA THR A 48 -15.26 -15.24 -5.88
C THR A 48 -15.14 -14.44 -4.59
N ALA A 49 -14.07 -14.67 -3.82
CA ALA A 49 -13.83 -13.96 -2.57
C ALA A 49 -13.56 -12.46 -2.82
N SER A 50 -12.80 -12.09 -3.85
CA SER A 50 -12.53 -10.71 -4.24
C SER A 50 -13.80 -9.95 -4.62
N LYS A 51 -14.65 -10.54 -5.46
CA LYS A 51 -15.94 -9.96 -5.86
C LYS A 51 -16.88 -9.78 -4.69
N GLN A 52 -16.97 -10.80 -3.82
CA GLN A 52 -17.81 -10.75 -2.63
C GLN A 52 -17.32 -9.65 -1.67
N TYR A 53 -16.01 -9.58 -1.44
CA TYR A 53 -15.41 -8.56 -0.59
C TYR A 53 -15.70 -7.14 -1.11
N THR A 54 -15.48 -6.91 -2.43
CA THR A 54 -15.80 -5.62 -3.07
C THR A 54 -17.27 -5.24 -2.85
N ALA A 55 -18.20 -6.15 -3.11
CA ALA A 55 -19.63 -5.92 -2.92
C ALA A 55 -19.99 -5.62 -1.46
N GLN A 56 -19.33 -6.27 -0.49
CA GLN A 56 -19.54 -6.01 0.95
C GLN A 56 -19.03 -4.61 1.37
N VAL A 57 -17.90 -4.16 0.80
CA VAL A 57 -17.39 -2.80 1.04
C VAL A 57 -18.32 -1.75 0.41
N GLU A 58 -18.73 -1.98 -0.85
CA GLU A 58 -19.61 -1.05 -1.57
C GLU A 58 -20.98 -0.90 -0.90
N SER A 59 -21.53 -2.00 -0.38
CA SER A 59 -22.83 -1.99 0.35
C SER A 59 -22.72 -1.46 1.78
N GLY A 60 -21.51 -1.28 2.32
CA GLY A 60 -21.31 -0.90 3.72
C GLY A 60 -21.39 -2.05 4.72
N SER A 61 -21.57 -3.31 4.26
CA SER A 61 -21.52 -4.50 5.12
C SER A 61 -20.13 -4.69 5.75
N ILE A 62 -19.08 -4.30 5.02
CA ILE A 62 -17.75 -4.07 5.57
C ILE A 62 -17.62 -2.56 5.77
N SER A 63 -17.41 -2.14 7.02
CA SER A 63 -17.28 -0.73 7.34
C SER A 63 -15.99 -0.13 6.75
N LYS A 64 -15.95 1.20 6.59
CA LYS A 64 -14.75 1.95 6.21
C LYS A 64 -13.53 1.56 7.06
N HIS A 65 -13.73 1.52 8.37
CA HIS A 65 -12.67 1.18 9.32
C HIS A 65 -12.19 -0.26 9.09
N THR A 66 -13.09 -1.24 9.03
CA THR A 66 -12.74 -2.64 8.78
C THR A 66 -12.00 -2.80 7.46
N PHE A 67 -12.46 -2.15 6.39
CA PHE A 67 -11.77 -2.16 5.10
C PHE A 67 -10.34 -1.64 5.21
N ALA A 68 -10.15 -0.49 5.86
CA ALA A 68 -8.85 0.14 5.98
C ALA A 68 -7.86 -0.66 6.84
N SER A 69 -8.33 -1.31 7.92
CA SER A 69 -7.48 -1.89 8.96
C SER A 69 -7.37 -3.42 8.93
N ASP A 70 -8.01 -4.12 7.99
CA ASP A 70 -8.06 -5.59 7.94
C ASP A 70 -6.75 -6.25 7.49
N GLN A 71 -5.73 -5.45 7.17
CA GLN A 71 -4.40 -5.89 6.73
C GLN A 71 -4.39 -6.76 5.47
N LYS A 72 -5.46 -6.73 4.69
CA LYS A 72 -5.54 -7.42 3.41
C LYS A 72 -5.23 -6.46 2.28
N GLY A 73 -4.32 -6.84 1.39
CA GLY A 73 -4.09 -6.10 0.16
C GLY A 73 -5.32 -6.10 -0.73
N TYR A 74 -5.64 -4.97 -1.34
CA TYR A 74 -6.77 -4.81 -2.24
C TYR A 74 -6.43 -3.98 -3.46
N GLY A 75 -6.94 -4.37 -4.62
CA GLY A 75 -6.86 -3.63 -5.86
C GLY A 75 -5.52 -3.73 -6.58
N LEU A 76 -5.28 -2.83 -7.54
CA LEU A 76 -4.13 -2.86 -8.45
C LEU A 76 -2.79 -2.93 -7.74
N ALA A 77 -2.54 -2.04 -6.78
CA ALA A 77 -1.29 -1.93 -6.03
C ALA A 77 -1.33 -2.69 -4.69
N GLN A 78 -2.32 -3.55 -4.47
CA GLN A 78 -2.50 -4.28 -3.21
C GLN A 78 -2.40 -3.36 -1.97
N TRP A 79 -3.08 -2.22 -2.03
CA TRP A 79 -3.10 -1.26 -0.91
C TRP A 79 -3.48 -1.95 0.39
N THR A 80 -2.60 -1.88 1.39
CA THR A 80 -2.73 -2.59 2.66
C THR A 80 -2.46 -1.70 3.86
N TYR A 81 -1.48 -0.79 3.74
CA TYR A 81 -0.95 -0.03 4.87
C TYR A 81 -2.03 0.77 5.58
N PHE A 82 -2.08 0.59 6.90
CA PHE A 82 -2.87 1.40 7.82
C PHE A 82 -2.05 1.62 9.10
N ASP A 83 -1.87 2.87 9.48
CA ASP A 83 -1.23 3.25 10.74
C ASP A 83 -2.28 3.37 11.84
N PHE A 84 -2.25 2.44 12.77
CA PHE A 84 -3.21 2.40 13.87
C PHE A 84 -3.03 3.53 14.89
N VAL A 85 -1.88 4.20 14.90
CA VAL A 85 -1.61 5.31 15.82
C VAL A 85 -2.22 6.61 15.31
N SER A 86 -1.98 6.92 14.05
CA SER A 86 -2.52 8.12 13.40
C SER A 86 -3.92 7.92 12.84
N GLY A 87 -4.37 6.67 12.68
CA GLY A 87 -5.62 6.35 11.99
C GLY A 87 -5.58 6.62 10.49
N GLN A 88 -4.38 6.69 9.90
CA GLN A 88 -4.15 7.00 8.49
C GLN A 88 -3.59 5.79 7.74
N GLY A 89 -3.66 5.79 6.42
CA GLY A 89 -3.06 4.73 5.62
C GLY A 89 -3.58 4.69 4.19
N ARG A 90 -2.76 4.14 3.30
CA ARG A 90 -3.02 4.09 1.86
C ARG A 90 -4.37 3.43 1.50
N LYS A 91 -4.77 2.39 2.21
CA LYS A 91 -6.06 1.71 1.97
C LYS A 91 -7.25 2.54 2.45
N LEU A 92 -7.08 3.32 3.52
CA LEU A 92 -8.08 4.30 3.96
C LEU A 92 -8.22 5.44 2.95
N ASP A 93 -7.09 5.91 2.41
CA ASP A 93 -7.08 6.97 1.40
C ASP A 93 -7.75 6.49 0.10
N LEU A 94 -7.52 5.24 -0.31
CA LEU A 94 -8.25 4.62 -1.43
C LEU A 94 -9.77 4.65 -1.18
N TYR A 95 -10.23 4.29 0.03
CA TYR A 95 -11.65 4.33 0.37
C TYR A 95 -12.22 5.75 0.27
N ASN A 96 -11.51 6.73 0.84
CA ASN A 96 -11.93 8.13 0.82
C ASN A 96 -11.97 8.67 -0.62
N PHE A 97 -10.92 8.39 -1.39
CA PHE A 97 -10.83 8.77 -2.80
C PHE A 97 -11.98 8.18 -3.62
N TRP A 98 -12.25 6.88 -3.47
CA TRP A 98 -13.40 6.24 -4.10
C TRP A 98 -14.71 6.91 -3.73
N LYS A 99 -14.96 7.16 -2.44
CA LYS A 99 -16.20 7.81 -1.98
C LYS A 99 -16.36 9.23 -2.53
N SER A 100 -15.29 9.99 -2.65
CA SER A 100 -15.33 11.34 -3.23
C SER A 100 -15.62 11.34 -4.74
N ARG A 101 -15.21 10.29 -5.46
CA ARG A 101 -15.43 10.15 -6.90
C ARG A 101 -16.77 9.49 -7.24
N GLY A 102 -17.28 8.64 -6.36
CA GLY A 102 -18.44 7.80 -6.62
C GLY A 102 -18.11 6.60 -7.54
N GLY A 103 -19.15 5.91 -8.00
CA GLY A 103 -19.01 4.75 -8.88
C GLY A 103 -18.59 3.48 -8.15
N LYS A 104 -17.82 2.62 -8.81
CA LYS A 104 -17.40 1.30 -8.31
C LYS A 104 -16.01 1.37 -7.69
N LEU A 105 -15.82 0.66 -6.57
CA LEU A 105 -14.52 0.53 -5.90
C LEU A 105 -13.49 -0.21 -6.78
N ASP A 106 -13.95 -1.17 -7.58
CA ASP A 106 -13.15 -1.93 -8.53
C ASP A 106 -13.08 -1.30 -9.93
N ASN A 107 -13.39 -0.01 -10.06
CA ASN A 107 -13.17 0.70 -11.32
C ASN A 107 -11.67 0.91 -11.55
N VAL A 108 -11.15 0.37 -12.66
CA VAL A 108 -9.72 0.41 -12.98
C VAL A 108 -9.19 1.84 -13.13
N ILE A 109 -9.94 2.73 -13.79
CA ILE A 109 -9.55 4.13 -14.00
C ILE A 109 -9.50 4.85 -12.65
N MET A 110 -10.51 4.67 -11.79
CA MET A 110 -10.53 5.26 -10.45
C MET A 110 -9.30 4.83 -9.62
N GLN A 111 -8.87 3.56 -9.72
CA GLN A 111 -7.71 3.09 -8.98
C GLN A 111 -6.38 3.59 -9.58
N VAL A 112 -6.27 3.72 -10.91
CA VAL A 112 -5.12 4.40 -11.53
C VAL A 112 -5.08 5.87 -11.11
N ASP A 113 -6.22 6.56 -11.09
CA ASP A 113 -6.32 7.95 -10.64
C ASP A 113 -5.94 8.12 -9.18
N PHE A 114 -6.29 7.13 -8.33
CA PHE A 114 -5.85 7.14 -6.94
C PHE A 114 -4.31 6.99 -6.84
N ALA A 115 -3.70 6.07 -7.59
CA ALA A 115 -2.24 5.96 -7.63
C ALA A 115 -1.57 7.25 -8.14
N LEU A 116 -2.16 7.91 -9.14
CA LEU A 116 -1.70 9.22 -9.63
C LEU A 116 -1.81 10.31 -8.55
N TRP A 117 -2.89 10.27 -7.77
CA TRP A 117 -3.07 11.16 -6.63
C TRP A 117 -2.00 10.91 -5.56
N GLU A 118 -1.74 9.64 -5.17
CA GLU A 118 -0.65 9.30 -4.24
C GLU A 118 0.70 9.82 -4.74
N LEU A 119 0.99 9.65 -6.05
CA LEU A 119 2.22 10.12 -6.68
C LEU A 119 2.37 11.64 -6.63
N SER A 120 1.28 12.39 -6.69
CA SER A 120 1.33 13.86 -6.60
C SER A 120 1.46 14.38 -5.17
N HIS A 121 1.06 13.63 -4.16
CA HIS A 121 1.02 14.03 -2.74
C HIS A 121 2.18 13.43 -1.93
N GLY A 122 2.16 12.12 -1.71
CA GLY A 122 3.16 11.44 -0.87
C GLY A 122 4.44 11.04 -1.60
N TYR A 123 4.40 10.90 -2.94
CA TYR A 123 5.49 10.33 -3.74
C TYR A 123 5.93 11.25 -4.90
N ALA A 124 5.85 12.57 -4.73
CA ALA A 124 6.17 13.54 -5.78
C ALA A 124 7.59 13.38 -6.37
N HIS A 125 8.56 12.97 -5.55
CA HIS A 125 9.93 12.68 -5.99
C HIS A 125 9.99 11.45 -6.92
N VAL A 126 9.16 10.44 -6.70
CA VAL A 126 9.03 9.26 -7.56
C VAL A 126 8.39 9.66 -8.89
N ALA A 127 7.29 10.42 -8.82
CA ALA A 127 6.60 10.93 -10.01
C ALA A 127 7.55 11.74 -10.92
N ALA A 128 8.36 12.63 -10.34
CA ALA A 128 9.33 13.43 -11.09
C ALA A 128 10.38 12.58 -11.81
N LYS A 129 10.89 11.54 -11.16
CA LYS A 129 11.82 10.58 -11.78
C LYS A 129 11.18 9.85 -12.95
N LEU A 130 9.96 9.32 -12.77
CA LEU A 130 9.28 8.50 -13.76
C LEU A 130 8.85 9.28 -15.01
N ARG A 131 8.49 10.56 -14.87
CA ARG A 131 8.11 11.41 -16.01
C ARG A 131 9.25 11.70 -16.99
N ASN A 132 10.49 11.53 -16.55
CA ASN A 132 11.68 11.83 -17.32
C ASN A 132 12.55 10.60 -17.59
N ASN A 133 12.11 9.40 -17.20
CA ASN A 133 12.87 8.17 -17.35
C ASN A 133 12.31 7.31 -18.49
N ASN A 134 13.15 6.99 -19.47
CA ASN A 134 12.80 6.14 -20.62
C ASN A 134 13.42 4.74 -20.52
N ASP A 135 14.11 4.41 -19.44
CA ASP A 135 14.64 3.09 -19.19
C ASP A 135 13.62 2.24 -18.41
N LEU A 136 13.12 1.18 -19.03
CA LEU A 136 12.06 0.36 -18.48
C LEU A 136 12.48 -0.33 -17.17
N TYR A 137 13.71 -0.89 -17.13
CA TYR A 137 14.18 -1.58 -15.92
C TYR A 137 14.31 -0.62 -14.74
N SER A 138 14.86 0.56 -14.98
CA SER A 138 14.98 1.62 -13.99
C SER A 138 13.61 2.12 -13.50
N CYS A 139 12.61 2.20 -14.38
CA CYS A 139 11.23 2.54 -14.00
C CYS A 139 10.62 1.45 -13.12
N VAL A 140 10.73 0.18 -13.52
CA VAL A 140 10.26 -0.96 -12.72
C VAL A 140 10.89 -0.99 -11.33
N ASP A 141 12.21 -0.83 -11.25
CA ASP A 141 12.95 -0.80 -9.97
C ASP A 141 12.51 0.38 -9.08
N THR A 142 12.40 1.56 -9.68
CA THR A 142 11.94 2.77 -8.96
C THR A 142 10.54 2.58 -8.39
N ILE A 143 9.59 2.09 -9.18
CA ILE A 143 8.22 1.84 -8.73
C ILE A 143 8.21 0.77 -7.64
N CYS A 144 8.89 -0.36 -7.87
CA CYS A 144 8.97 -1.44 -6.90
C CYS A 144 9.49 -0.97 -5.54
N ARG A 145 10.63 -0.28 -5.51
CA ARG A 145 11.31 0.06 -4.27
C ARG A 145 10.82 1.33 -3.59
N GLN A 146 10.29 2.29 -4.35
CA GLN A 146 9.98 3.62 -3.84
C GLN A 146 8.48 3.93 -3.77
N PHE A 147 7.63 3.17 -4.49
CA PHE A 147 6.19 3.34 -4.48
C PHE A 147 5.44 2.12 -3.91
N GLU A 148 5.68 0.91 -4.46
CA GLU A 148 5.00 -0.31 -3.99
C GLU A 148 5.57 -0.83 -2.67
N GLN A 149 6.89 -0.81 -2.52
CA GLN A 149 7.63 -1.24 -1.32
C GLN A 149 7.22 -2.65 -0.84
N PRO A 150 7.16 -3.66 -1.74
CA PRO A 150 6.75 -4.99 -1.36
C PRO A 150 7.77 -5.64 -0.44
N TYR A 151 7.31 -6.61 0.35
CA TYR A 151 8.20 -7.39 1.23
C TYR A 151 9.32 -8.11 0.46
N TYR A 152 9.00 -8.64 -0.74
CA TYR A 152 9.98 -9.26 -1.65
C TYR A 152 10.14 -8.42 -2.91
N ASN A 153 11.32 -7.84 -3.09
CA ASN A 153 11.68 -7.03 -4.24
C ASN A 153 12.19 -7.90 -5.40
N ASN A 154 11.32 -8.62 -6.08
CA ASN A 154 11.70 -9.34 -7.30
C ASN A 154 11.54 -8.42 -8.52
N VAL A 155 12.49 -7.52 -8.70
CA VAL A 155 12.47 -6.53 -9.80
C VAL A 155 12.53 -7.21 -11.16
N GLN A 156 13.32 -8.29 -11.31
CA GLN A 156 13.44 -9.00 -12.59
C GLN A 156 12.09 -9.59 -13.03
N ALA A 157 11.37 -10.28 -12.15
CA ALA A 157 10.06 -10.83 -12.50
C ALA A 157 9.05 -9.74 -12.88
N ARG A 158 9.11 -8.57 -12.23
CA ARG A 158 8.27 -7.41 -12.56
C ARG A 158 8.65 -6.82 -13.93
N PHE A 159 9.93 -6.77 -14.23
CA PHE A 159 10.43 -6.36 -15.53
C PHE A 159 9.99 -7.33 -16.64
N ASP A 160 10.11 -8.63 -16.41
CA ASP A 160 9.66 -9.66 -17.36
C ASP A 160 8.14 -9.53 -17.62
N CYS A 161 7.33 -9.28 -16.59
CA CYS A 161 5.91 -8.97 -16.73
C CYS A 161 5.66 -7.70 -17.57
N ALA A 162 6.44 -6.64 -17.38
CA ALA A 162 6.31 -5.41 -18.16
C ALA A 162 6.63 -5.64 -19.65
N GLU A 163 7.68 -6.40 -19.95
CA GLU A 163 8.05 -6.80 -21.31
C GLU A 163 6.97 -7.69 -21.97
N ASP A 164 6.37 -8.61 -21.19
CA ASP A 164 5.28 -9.44 -21.69
C ASP A 164 4.03 -8.62 -22.00
N ILE A 165 3.66 -7.67 -21.17
CA ILE A 165 2.52 -6.79 -21.39
C ILE A 165 2.78 -5.86 -22.59
N LYS A 166 4.01 -5.35 -22.73
CA LYS A 166 4.42 -4.51 -23.85
C LYS A 166 4.09 -5.15 -25.20
N ARG A 167 4.19 -6.49 -25.31
CA ARG A 167 3.86 -7.23 -26.55
C ARG A 167 2.35 -7.43 -26.77
N GLN A 168 1.52 -7.12 -25.79
CA GLN A 168 0.08 -7.38 -25.79
C GLN A 168 -0.77 -6.12 -25.98
N ILE A 169 -0.18 -4.93 -25.88
CA ILE A 169 -0.88 -3.65 -25.99
C ILE A 169 -0.41 -2.85 -27.20
N ASP A 170 -1.25 -1.94 -27.68
CA ASP A 170 -0.86 -0.94 -28.68
C ASP A 170 -0.22 0.27 -28.00
N LEU A 171 1.08 0.44 -28.17
CA LEU A 171 1.85 1.52 -27.58
C LEU A 171 1.52 2.90 -28.16
N ASN A 172 0.91 2.95 -29.35
CA ASN A 172 0.55 4.19 -30.02
C ASN A 172 -0.91 4.59 -29.75
N ASP A 173 -1.75 3.65 -29.31
CA ASP A 173 -3.14 3.89 -28.96
C ASP A 173 -3.26 4.35 -27.49
N TYR A 174 -2.80 5.57 -27.21
CA TYR A 174 -3.13 6.24 -25.94
C TYR A 174 -3.99 7.51 -26.20
N SER A 175 -4.68 7.55 -27.32
CA SER A 175 -5.65 8.59 -27.62
C SER A 175 -6.91 8.42 -26.77
N SER A 176 -7.17 9.34 -26.02
CA SER A 176 -8.36 10.06 -25.52
C SER A 176 -9.74 9.40 -25.37
N ASP A 177 -9.92 8.11 -25.27
CA ASP A 177 -11.21 7.55 -24.84
C ASP A 177 -11.45 7.65 -23.31
N ALA A 178 -10.60 8.38 -22.60
CA ALA A 178 -10.88 8.79 -21.24
C ALA A 178 -11.78 10.02 -21.25
N SER A 179 -13.08 9.79 -21.29
CA SER A 179 -14.10 10.83 -21.09
C SER A 179 -14.06 11.47 -19.70
N ASP A 180 -13.27 10.91 -18.78
CA ASP A 180 -13.05 11.47 -17.46
C ASP A 180 -11.79 12.34 -17.43
N PRO A 181 -11.88 13.60 -16.98
CA PRO A 181 -10.71 14.46 -16.80
C PRO A 181 -9.71 13.78 -15.86
N LEU A 182 -8.41 13.97 -16.14
CA LEU A 182 -7.35 13.59 -15.19
C LEU A 182 -7.63 14.26 -13.86
N PRO A 183 -7.31 13.61 -12.72
CA PRO A 183 -7.35 14.28 -11.44
C PRO A 183 -6.52 15.56 -11.52
N PRO A 184 -6.99 16.69 -10.98
CA PRO A 184 -6.25 17.95 -11.04
C PRO A 184 -4.84 17.73 -10.48
N SER A 185 -3.85 18.17 -11.24
CA SER A 185 -2.46 18.22 -10.81
C SER A 185 -2.31 19.42 -9.87
N GLY A 186 -2.30 19.17 -8.59
CA GLY A 186 -2.29 20.20 -7.57
C GLY A 186 -3.71 20.59 -7.12
N ASP A 187 -3.88 20.64 -5.83
CA ASP A 187 -5.09 21.07 -5.13
C ASP A 187 -6.32 20.17 -5.34
N ILE A 188 -6.31 18.96 -4.77
CA ILE A 188 -7.49 18.53 -4.07
C ILE A 188 -7.44 19.29 -2.72
N ASP A 189 -7.47 20.59 -2.80
CA ASP A 189 -8.08 21.43 -1.80
C ASP A 189 -9.60 21.31 -2.01
N ALA A 190 -10.15 20.11 -1.79
CA ALA A 190 -11.40 20.09 -1.08
C ALA A 190 -11.04 20.70 0.26
N PRO A 191 -11.63 21.86 0.61
CA PRO A 191 -11.36 22.46 1.90
C PRO A 191 -11.56 21.37 2.94
N ALA A 192 -10.59 21.19 3.82
CA ALA A 192 -10.61 20.23 4.92
C ALA A 192 -11.82 20.45 5.86
N GLU A 193 -12.69 21.38 5.51
CA GLU A 193 -13.88 21.80 6.25
C GLU A 193 -15.17 21.05 5.86
N ASP A 194 -15.25 20.35 4.72
CA ASP A 194 -16.46 19.63 4.29
C ASP A 194 -16.35 18.12 4.23
N LEU A 195 -15.20 17.54 4.55
CA LEU A 195 -15.16 16.17 4.97
C LEU A 195 -15.55 16.14 6.46
N PRO A 196 -16.58 15.40 6.87
CA PRO A 196 -16.93 15.25 8.28
C PRO A 196 -15.95 14.29 8.96
N PHE A 197 -14.65 14.56 8.83
CA PHE A 197 -13.61 13.91 9.57
C PHE A 197 -13.05 14.89 10.60
N LYS A 198 -13.81 15.12 11.65
CA LYS A 198 -13.20 15.34 12.94
C LYS A 198 -12.63 13.99 13.34
N PRO A 199 -11.31 13.87 13.62
CA PRO A 199 -10.82 12.69 14.28
C PRO A 199 -11.58 12.59 15.60
N GLU A 200 -12.62 11.76 15.66
CA GLU A 200 -13.10 11.30 16.95
C GLU A 200 -11.90 10.60 17.56
N PHE A 201 -11.43 11.12 18.69
CA PHE A 201 -10.39 10.50 19.48
C PHE A 201 -10.95 9.15 19.93
N ILE A 202 -10.65 8.12 19.15
CA ILE A 202 -10.97 6.75 19.54
C ILE A 202 -9.80 6.33 20.44
N PRO A 203 -10.10 5.97 21.71
CA PRO A 203 -9.05 5.58 22.65
C PRO A 203 -8.18 4.48 22.04
N ALA A 204 -6.87 4.57 22.19
CA ALA A 204 -5.88 3.63 21.67
C ALA A 204 -6.11 2.14 22.05
N THR A 205 -7.07 1.87 22.92
CA THR A 205 -7.48 0.52 23.36
C THR A 205 -8.38 -0.23 22.35
N GLU A 206 -8.95 0.44 21.34
CA GLU A 206 -9.80 -0.21 20.32
C GLU A 206 -9.06 -0.59 19.04
N TYR A 207 -7.78 -0.24 18.89
CA TYR A 207 -7.00 -0.36 17.65
C TYR A 207 -5.85 -1.36 17.73
N TRP A 208 -6.06 -2.51 18.31
CA TRP A 208 -4.97 -3.43 18.58
C TRP A 208 -5.24 -4.85 18.04
N PRO A 209 -4.27 -5.51 17.39
CA PRO A 209 -2.80 -5.35 17.44
C PRO A 209 -2.14 -4.98 16.10
N PRO A 210 -0.95 -4.37 16.12
CA PRO A 210 -0.05 -4.32 14.95
C PRO A 210 0.29 -5.74 14.48
N ARG A 211 0.80 -5.82 13.26
CA ARG A 211 1.31 -7.09 12.70
C ARG A 211 2.22 -7.79 13.70
N VAL A 212 2.08 -9.08 13.85
CA VAL A 212 3.05 -9.89 14.58
C VAL A 212 4.40 -9.75 13.90
N ILE A 213 5.42 -9.34 14.64
CA ILE A 213 6.79 -9.20 14.16
C ILE A 213 7.64 -10.29 14.78
N ASP A 214 8.39 -10.98 13.93
CA ASP A 214 9.18 -12.15 14.25
C ASP A 214 10.56 -12.07 13.58
N LYS A 215 11.47 -12.94 14.01
CA LYS A 215 12.83 -13.07 13.48
C LYS A 215 12.85 -13.23 11.96
N ASN A 216 13.83 -12.62 11.32
CA ASN A 216 14.05 -12.52 9.88
C ASN A 216 13.08 -11.56 9.15
N MET A 217 12.17 -10.90 9.85
CA MET A 217 11.38 -9.82 9.28
C MET A 217 12.20 -8.54 9.13
N THR A 218 11.84 -7.74 8.12
CA THR A 218 12.45 -6.42 7.87
C THR A 218 11.35 -5.43 7.51
N GLY A 219 11.61 -4.15 7.72
CA GLY A 219 10.71 -3.07 7.29
C GLY A 219 10.53 -1.98 8.33
N ALA A 220 9.71 -1.00 7.99
CA ALA A 220 9.46 0.18 8.82
C ALA A 220 8.84 -0.16 10.19
N ASP A 221 8.05 -1.21 10.28
CA ASP A 221 7.47 -1.70 11.53
C ASP A 221 8.51 -2.30 12.48
N VAL A 222 9.55 -2.96 11.92
CA VAL A 222 10.72 -3.40 12.70
C VAL A 222 11.54 -2.19 13.16
N GLU A 223 11.69 -1.18 12.32
CA GLU A 223 12.37 0.07 12.68
C GLU A 223 11.62 0.80 13.82
N VAL A 224 10.29 0.87 13.75
CA VAL A 224 9.43 1.41 14.82
C VAL A 224 9.62 0.59 16.12
N LEU A 225 9.58 -0.74 16.04
CA LEU A 225 9.85 -1.61 17.19
C LEU A 225 11.21 -1.30 17.83
N GLN A 226 12.24 -1.20 17.01
CA GLN A 226 13.60 -0.88 17.45
C GLN A 226 13.65 0.51 18.11
N ALA A 227 12.98 1.51 17.52
CA ALA A 227 12.92 2.85 18.09
C ALA A 227 12.22 2.87 19.48
N VAL A 228 11.12 2.12 19.61
CA VAL A 228 10.39 2.01 20.88
C VAL A 228 11.23 1.28 21.94
N LEU A 229 11.85 0.14 21.59
CA LEU A 229 12.75 -0.60 22.50
C LEU A 229 13.95 0.24 22.92
N LYS A 230 14.48 1.05 22.01
CA LYS A 230 15.56 2.00 22.32
C LYS A 230 15.09 3.10 23.28
N ALA A 231 13.94 3.70 23.03
CA ALA A 231 13.36 4.72 23.89
C ALA A 231 13.08 4.19 25.32
N ARG A 232 12.76 2.88 25.43
CA ARG A 232 12.57 2.19 26.71
C ARG A 232 13.85 1.64 27.34
N GLY A 233 15.01 1.90 26.71
CA GLY A 233 16.32 1.52 27.25
C GLY A 233 16.69 0.03 27.08
N PHE A 234 15.94 -0.74 26.28
CA PHE A 234 16.25 -2.15 25.99
C PHE A 234 17.19 -2.31 24.79
N LEU A 235 17.17 -1.40 23.81
CA LEU A 235 18.02 -1.45 22.64
C LEU A 235 19.05 -0.32 22.64
N SER A 236 20.33 -0.66 22.42
CA SER A 236 21.42 0.34 22.38
C SER A 236 21.80 0.79 20.97
N THR A 237 21.46 0.00 19.94
CA THR A 237 21.78 0.30 18.54
C THR A 237 20.79 1.29 17.92
N ASN A 238 21.15 1.86 16.76
CA ASN A 238 20.19 2.61 15.97
C ASN A 238 19.23 1.65 15.26
N PRO A 239 17.96 2.02 15.08
CA PRO A 239 17.03 1.30 14.24
C PRO A 239 17.59 1.11 12.81
N ASP A 240 17.55 -0.12 12.31
CA ASP A 240 18.00 -0.51 10.96
C ASP A 240 16.92 -1.27 10.18
N GLY A 241 15.75 -1.47 10.80
CA GLY A 241 14.63 -2.17 10.19
C GLY A 241 14.84 -3.67 10.00
N ILE A 242 15.82 -4.30 10.66
CA ILE A 242 16.14 -5.72 10.53
C ILE A 242 15.90 -6.45 11.85
N PHE A 243 14.99 -7.44 11.85
CA PHE A 243 14.77 -8.32 13.01
C PHE A 243 15.76 -9.49 12.97
N GLY A 244 16.97 -9.23 13.37
CA GLY A 244 18.02 -10.24 13.53
C GLY A 244 17.97 -10.94 14.89
N SER A 245 18.92 -11.88 15.11
CA SER A 245 19.03 -12.62 16.37
C SER A 245 19.28 -11.70 17.57
N TYR A 246 19.95 -10.58 17.40
CA TYR A 246 20.17 -9.61 18.47
C TYR A 246 18.85 -8.95 18.90
N LEU A 247 18.02 -8.52 17.97
CA LEU A 247 16.71 -7.92 18.29
C LEU A 247 15.77 -8.96 18.92
N GLU A 248 15.82 -10.22 18.51
CA GLU A 248 15.07 -11.32 19.14
C GLU A 248 15.42 -11.44 20.62
N GLU A 249 16.70 -11.40 20.98
CA GLU A 249 17.13 -11.44 22.39
C GLU A 249 16.69 -10.20 23.17
N VAL A 250 16.73 -9.03 22.56
CA VAL A 250 16.22 -7.78 23.17
C VAL A 250 14.71 -7.87 23.41
N VAL A 251 13.94 -8.42 22.48
CA VAL A 251 12.50 -8.65 22.66
C VAL A 251 12.24 -9.63 23.80
N LYS A 252 12.98 -10.72 23.88
CA LYS A 252 12.86 -11.69 25.00
C LYS A 252 13.18 -11.04 26.35
N GLN A 253 14.19 -10.17 26.41
CA GLN A 253 14.51 -9.42 27.62
C GLN A 253 13.37 -8.47 28.03
N PHE A 254 12.78 -7.77 27.05
CA PHE A 254 11.60 -6.94 27.27
C PHE A 254 10.42 -7.77 27.79
N GLN A 255 10.11 -8.89 27.15
CA GLN A 255 9.03 -9.79 27.53
C GLN A 255 9.24 -10.31 28.98
N ALA A 256 10.46 -10.71 29.31
CA ALA A 256 10.81 -11.15 30.67
C ALA A 256 10.61 -10.04 31.71
N ALA A 257 11.08 -8.81 31.42
CA ALA A 257 10.96 -7.67 32.32
C ALA A 257 9.50 -7.33 32.63
N TYR A 258 8.62 -7.51 31.67
CA TYR A 258 7.18 -7.22 31.81
C TYR A 258 6.31 -8.46 32.04
N LYS A 259 6.90 -9.62 32.35
CA LYS A 259 6.20 -10.90 32.65
C LYS A 259 5.25 -11.35 31.52
N LEU A 260 5.66 -11.15 30.28
CA LEU A 260 4.99 -11.66 29.09
C LEU A 260 5.51 -13.06 28.73
N ASP A 261 4.86 -13.74 27.79
CA ASP A 261 5.38 -14.98 27.20
C ASP A 261 6.72 -14.67 26.49
N ILE A 262 7.79 -15.38 26.88
CA ILE A 262 9.18 -15.09 26.41
C ILE A 262 9.44 -15.91 25.15
N ASP A 263 8.73 -15.58 24.06
CA ASP A 263 8.82 -16.29 22.78
C ASP A 263 9.69 -15.56 21.73
N GLY A 264 10.06 -14.30 21.99
CA GLY A 264 10.80 -13.46 21.06
C GLY A 264 9.93 -12.92 19.91
N VAL A 265 8.62 -13.12 19.96
CA VAL A 265 7.66 -12.67 18.97
C VAL A 265 6.93 -11.43 19.48
N VAL A 266 6.89 -10.38 18.68
CA VAL A 266 6.19 -9.15 19.07
C VAL A 266 4.74 -9.24 18.60
N GLY A 267 3.95 -9.96 19.38
CA GLY A 267 2.51 -10.09 19.21
C GLY A 267 1.72 -8.99 19.92
N PRO A 268 0.37 -9.08 19.91
CA PRO A 268 -0.53 -8.09 20.51
C PRO A 268 -0.20 -7.71 21.95
N LYS A 269 0.09 -8.70 22.79
CA LYS A 269 0.42 -8.48 24.21
C LYS A 269 1.74 -7.73 24.36
N THR A 270 2.76 -8.09 23.57
CA THR A 270 4.08 -7.45 23.59
C THR A 270 3.98 -6.01 23.12
N TRP A 271 3.27 -5.75 22.04
CA TRP A 271 3.04 -4.41 21.57
C TRP A 271 2.27 -3.55 22.57
N ALA A 272 1.15 -4.06 23.13
CA ALA A 272 0.38 -3.33 24.15
C ALA A 272 1.30 -2.81 25.26
N LYS A 273 2.21 -3.67 25.72
CA LYS A 273 3.16 -3.31 26.77
C LYS A 273 4.26 -2.35 26.29
N LEU A 274 4.70 -2.47 25.04
CA LEU A 274 5.66 -1.56 24.42
C LEU A 274 5.11 -0.13 24.29
N LEU A 275 3.83 0.05 24.11
CA LEU A 275 3.19 1.35 23.85
C LEU A 275 2.47 1.92 25.10
N GLU A 276 2.44 1.18 26.20
CA GLU A 276 1.88 1.66 27.47
C GLU A 276 2.66 2.90 27.96
N ARG A 277 1.97 4.01 28.21
CA ARG A 277 2.58 5.22 28.77
C ARG A 277 2.78 5.00 30.28
N GLU A 278 4.01 5.20 30.75
CA GLU A 278 4.31 5.28 32.18
C GLU A 278 3.76 6.56 32.81
#